data_4a6d2566ec9f9bb91ff2ad5621b77d15
#
_entry.id   4a6d2566ec9f9bb91ff2ad5621b77d15
#
_cell.length_a   1.000
_cell.length_b   1.000
_cell.length_c   1.000
_cell.angle_alpha   90.00
_cell.angle_beta   90.00
_cell.angle_gamma   90.00
#
_symmetry.space_group_name_H-M   'P 1'
#
loop_
_entity.id
_entity.type
_entity.pdbx_description
1 polymer ?
#
loop_
_entity_poly.entity_id
_entity_poly.type
_entity_poly.pdbx_seq_one_letter_code
_entity_poly.pdbx_strand_id
1 'polypeptide(L)'
;KMLTDYVSQQPNWNLVEVCEDDGYSGTNFNRPGIKQILDDAKSGKINLILVKDLSRFGRNYIEVGQYIDYIFPSFNIRFIALSDNVDTLDRNSTAMDMMPIMNLFNEWHAANTSKKVRSVLAQNAKEGKYIASYAAYGYLKSDDEKHTPIIDEPAAKVVRRIFELRATGITPTQIAKKLNAERVPIPSDYRAQRLGVPNQYKNTFHYWSHVAVRNILSNPIYIGNLAQQRYTTVSFKNHKSVRRSKDEWVIAEHTHEPIISQELWDKCQEVDRC
;
A
#
# COMPACT_ATOMS: atom_id res chain seq x y z
N LYS A 1 -25.29 12.15 -8.33
CA LYS A 1 -26.08 12.99 -9.23
C LYS A 1 -26.62 12.21 -10.45
N MET A 2 -25.77 11.66 -11.34
CA MET A 2 -26.21 10.89 -12.54
C MET A 2 -27.17 9.75 -12.21
N LEU A 3 -26.89 8.91 -11.21
CA LEU A 3 -27.75 7.80 -10.83
C LEU A 3 -29.07 8.27 -10.21
N THR A 4 -29.04 9.29 -9.37
CA THR A 4 -30.22 9.88 -8.75
C THR A 4 -31.15 10.54 -9.78
N ASP A 5 -30.55 11.24 -10.77
CA ASP A 5 -31.30 11.83 -11.89
C ASP A 5 -31.96 10.74 -12.75
N TYR A 6 -31.26 9.61 -12.98
CA TYR A 6 -31.81 8.47 -13.71
C TYR A 6 -33.00 7.83 -12.97
N VAL A 7 -32.87 7.62 -11.65
CA VAL A 7 -33.94 7.07 -10.81
C VAL A 7 -35.16 7.97 -10.82
N SER A 8 -34.98 9.30 -10.73
CA SER A 8 -36.10 10.27 -10.73
C SER A 8 -36.91 10.29 -12.04
N GLN A 9 -36.35 9.83 -13.14
CA GLN A 9 -37.03 9.71 -14.44
C GLN A 9 -37.88 8.42 -14.56
N GLN A 10 -37.75 7.49 -13.59
CA GLN A 10 -38.46 6.23 -13.61
C GLN A 10 -39.73 6.33 -12.75
N PRO A 11 -40.93 6.26 -13.33
CA PRO A 11 -42.18 6.57 -12.58
C PRO A 11 -42.48 5.58 -11.46
N ASN A 12 -41.95 4.36 -11.49
CA ASN A 12 -42.26 3.29 -10.55
C ASN A 12 -41.07 2.94 -9.60
N TRP A 13 -40.03 3.79 -9.58
CA TRP A 13 -38.86 3.55 -8.73
C TRP A 13 -38.87 4.48 -7.53
N ASN A 14 -38.52 3.92 -6.38
CA ASN A 14 -38.37 4.66 -5.14
C ASN A 14 -36.88 4.54 -4.69
N LEU A 15 -36.20 5.68 -4.56
CA LEU A 15 -34.84 5.72 -4.07
C LEU A 15 -34.83 5.47 -2.55
N VAL A 16 -34.27 4.33 -2.14
CA VAL A 16 -34.16 3.96 -0.72
C VAL A 16 -32.92 4.57 -0.11
N GLU A 17 -31.75 4.40 -0.76
CA GLU A 17 -30.47 4.87 -0.24
C GLU A 17 -29.44 5.08 -1.36
N VAL A 18 -28.46 5.96 -1.12
CA VAL A 18 -27.30 6.18 -1.98
C VAL A 18 -26.05 5.84 -1.16
N CYS A 19 -25.31 4.79 -1.58
CA CYS A 19 -24.07 4.37 -0.93
C CYS A 19 -22.88 4.83 -1.75
N GLU A 20 -21.92 5.46 -1.10
CA GLU A 20 -20.66 5.91 -1.71
C GLU A 20 -19.48 5.34 -0.92
N ASP A 21 -18.52 4.75 -1.62
CA ASP A 21 -17.29 4.16 -1.06
C ASP A 21 -16.06 4.97 -1.49
N ASP A 22 -15.96 6.22 -1.02
CA ASP A 22 -14.81 7.07 -1.33
C ASP A 22 -13.51 6.53 -0.72
N GLY A 23 -12.47 6.48 -1.56
CA GLY A 23 -11.13 6.01 -1.15
C GLY A 23 -10.96 4.49 -1.08
N TYR A 24 -12.00 3.70 -1.36
CA TYR A 24 -11.89 2.24 -1.40
C TYR A 24 -11.59 1.70 -2.80
N SER A 25 -10.76 0.66 -2.86
CA SER A 25 -10.51 -0.07 -4.10
C SER A 25 -11.65 -1.02 -4.43
N GLY A 26 -12.09 -1.05 -5.69
CA GLY A 26 -13.10 -2.01 -6.18
C GLY A 26 -12.65 -3.47 -6.21
N THR A 27 -11.46 -3.82 -5.69
CA THR A 27 -10.88 -5.16 -5.75
C THR A 27 -11.46 -6.16 -4.76
N ASN A 28 -12.25 -5.72 -3.76
CA ASN A 28 -12.93 -6.59 -2.80
C ASN A 28 -14.29 -6.01 -2.40
N PHE A 29 -15.16 -6.86 -1.83
CA PHE A 29 -16.48 -6.51 -1.33
C PHE A 29 -16.49 -6.06 0.15
N ASN A 30 -15.32 -5.92 0.78
CA ASN A 30 -15.15 -5.47 2.16
C ASN A 30 -15.24 -3.93 2.30
N ARG A 31 -16.16 -3.31 1.56
CA ARG A 31 -16.42 -1.87 1.56
C ARG A 31 -17.73 -1.60 2.33
N PRO A 32 -17.78 -0.56 3.17
CA PRO A 32 -18.96 -0.25 3.98
C PRO A 32 -20.23 -0.10 3.16
N GLY A 33 -20.20 0.67 2.05
CA GLY A 33 -21.36 0.91 1.20
C GLY A 33 -21.85 -0.37 0.49
N ILE A 34 -20.94 -1.20 -0.01
CA ILE A 34 -21.33 -2.49 -0.61
C ILE A 34 -21.92 -3.45 0.43
N LYS A 35 -21.35 -3.52 1.64
CA LYS A 35 -21.92 -4.35 2.71
C LYS A 35 -23.33 -3.92 3.06
N GLN A 36 -23.56 -2.62 3.19
CA GLN A 36 -24.90 -2.05 3.47
C GLN A 36 -25.90 -2.47 2.38
N ILE A 37 -25.55 -2.29 1.10
CA ILE A 37 -26.40 -2.71 -0.03
C ILE A 37 -26.72 -4.20 0.02
N LEU A 38 -25.72 -5.06 0.30
CA LEU A 38 -25.92 -6.50 0.37
C LEU A 38 -26.78 -6.93 1.56
N ASP A 39 -26.68 -6.27 2.70
CA ASP A 39 -27.51 -6.52 3.88
C ASP A 39 -28.96 -6.03 3.66
N ASP A 40 -29.14 -4.89 3.01
CA ASP A 40 -30.46 -4.37 2.62
C ASP A 40 -31.12 -5.26 1.57
N ALA A 41 -30.36 -5.82 0.64
CA ALA A 41 -30.85 -6.80 -0.33
C ALA A 41 -31.30 -8.10 0.36
N LYS A 42 -30.51 -8.66 1.28
CA LYS A 42 -30.84 -9.88 2.02
C LYS A 42 -32.05 -9.71 2.93
N SER A 43 -32.24 -8.52 3.52
CA SER A 43 -33.36 -8.20 4.37
C SER A 43 -34.66 -7.90 3.59
N GLY A 44 -34.59 -7.84 2.25
CA GLY A 44 -35.73 -7.49 1.39
C GLY A 44 -36.12 -6.01 1.43
N LYS A 45 -35.29 -5.15 1.98
CA LYS A 45 -35.51 -3.69 2.04
C LYS A 45 -35.41 -3.03 0.66
N ILE A 46 -34.58 -3.62 -0.22
CA ILE A 46 -34.40 -3.20 -1.61
C ILE A 46 -34.67 -4.38 -2.56
N ASN A 47 -35.10 -4.08 -3.78
CA ASN A 47 -35.34 -5.05 -4.85
C ASN A 47 -34.60 -4.68 -6.15
N LEU A 48 -33.88 -3.55 -6.16
CA LEU A 48 -33.08 -3.08 -7.29
C LEU A 48 -31.79 -2.47 -6.80
N ILE A 49 -30.69 -2.83 -7.46
CA ILE A 49 -29.37 -2.23 -7.28
C ILE A 49 -28.98 -1.56 -8.60
N LEU A 50 -28.67 -0.26 -8.54
CA LEU A 50 -28.27 0.54 -9.68
C LEU A 50 -26.85 1.04 -9.48
N VAL A 51 -25.97 0.74 -10.43
CA VAL A 51 -24.59 1.24 -10.45
C VAL A 51 -24.27 1.96 -11.76
N LYS A 52 -23.25 2.80 -11.74
CA LYS A 52 -22.80 3.46 -12.94
C LYS A 52 -22.23 2.46 -13.95
N ASP A 53 -21.30 1.62 -13.47
CA ASP A 53 -20.63 0.59 -14.24
C ASP A 53 -20.27 -0.60 -13.34
N LEU A 54 -19.99 -1.77 -13.91
CA LEU A 54 -19.66 -3.00 -13.19
C LEU A 54 -18.43 -2.83 -12.29
N SER A 55 -17.48 -2.00 -12.69
CA SER A 55 -16.24 -1.77 -11.93
C SER A 55 -16.50 -1.06 -10.58
N ARG A 56 -17.62 -0.34 -10.47
CA ARG A 56 -18.07 0.30 -9.22
C ARG A 56 -18.63 -0.72 -8.26
N PHE A 57 -19.34 -1.72 -8.75
CA PHE A 57 -19.81 -2.83 -7.95
C PHE A 57 -18.67 -3.72 -7.49
N GLY A 58 -17.81 -4.19 -8.43
CA GLY A 58 -16.63 -5.00 -8.10
C GLY A 58 -15.70 -5.19 -9.29
N ARG A 59 -14.40 -5.36 -9.01
CA ARG A 59 -13.37 -5.67 -10.01
C ARG A 59 -12.96 -7.14 -10.01
N ASN A 60 -13.48 -7.94 -9.07
CA ASN A 60 -13.27 -9.37 -9.04
C ASN A 60 -14.44 -10.04 -9.77
N TYR A 61 -14.20 -10.51 -11.01
CA TYR A 61 -15.25 -11.06 -11.88
C TYR A 61 -15.91 -12.30 -11.29
N ILE A 62 -15.19 -13.12 -10.50
CA ILE A 62 -15.76 -14.31 -9.87
C ILE A 62 -16.81 -13.91 -8.83
N GLU A 63 -16.48 -12.98 -7.96
CA GLU A 63 -17.40 -12.47 -6.95
C GLU A 63 -18.57 -11.71 -7.56
N VAL A 64 -18.32 -10.86 -8.57
CA VAL A 64 -19.36 -10.13 -9.31
C VAL A 64 -20.34 -11.11 -9.97
N GLY A 65 -19.81 -12.14 -10.67
CA GLY A 65 -20.61 -13.16 -11.30
C GLY A 65 -21.46 -13.94 -10.28
N GLN A 66 -20.90 -14.34 -9.13
CA GLN A 66 -21.64 -15.00 -8.05
C GLN A 66 -22.83 -14.15 -7.55
N TYR A 67 -22.64 -12.85 -7.39
CA TYR A 67 -23.72 -11.96 -6.99
C TYR A 67 -24.80 -11.85 -8.07
N ILE A 68 -24.41 -11.63 -9.32
CA ILE A 68 -25.36 -11.35 -10.41
C ILE A 68 -26.09 -12.63 -10.86
N ASP A 69 -25.37 -13.76 -10.95
CA ASP A 69 -25.92 -14.99 -11.52
C ASP A 69 -26.64 -15.88 -10.48
N TYR A 70 -26.25 -15.78 -9.19
CA TYR A 70 -26.79 -16.66 -8.15
C TYR A 70 -27.44 -15.90 -6.98
N ILE A 71 -26.75 -14.92 -6.38
CA ILE A 71 -27.19 -14.31 -5.14
C ILE A 71 -28.36 -13.38 -5.39
N PHE A 72 -28.24 -12.42 -6.32
CA PHE A 72 -29.32 -11.45 -6.60
C PHE A 72 -30.61 -12.10 -7.11
N PRO A 73 -30.55 -13.08 -8.05
CA PRO A 73 -31.74 -13.82 -8.44
C PRO A 73 -32.43 -14.56 -7.28
N SER A 74 -31.65 -15.13 -6.33
CA SER A 74 -32.20 -15.83 -5.16
C SER A 74 -32.97 -14.92 -4.21
N PHE A 75 -32.67 -13.63 -4.19
CA PHE A 75 -33.36 -12.59 -3.41
C PHE A 75 -34.31 -11.72 -4.25
N ASN A 76 -34.59 -12.08 -5.52
CA ASN A 76 -35.36 -11.28 -6.47
C ASN A 76 -34.86 -9.85 -6.65
N ILE A 77 -33.54 -9.65 -6.63
CA ILE A 77 -32.90 -8.36 -6.83
C ILE A 77 -32.60 -8.17 -8.32
N ARG A 78 -33.10 -7.08 -8.89
CA ARG A 78 -32.69 -6.61 -10.21
C ARG A 78 -31.38 -5.82 -10.09
N PHE A 79 -30.43 -6.10 -10.93
CA PHE A 79 -29.16 -5.39 -10.99
C PHE A 79 -29.02 -4.66 -12.33
N ILE A 80 -28.66 -3.38 -12.29
CA ILE A 80 -28.46 -2.54 -13.47
C ILE A 80 -27.12 -1.84 -13.39
N ALA A 81 -26.31 -1.94 -14.46
CA ALA A 81 -25.09 -1.15 -14.69
C ALA A 81 -25.26 -0.30 -15.94
N LEU A 82 -25.48 1.02 -15.77
CA LEU A 82 -25.92 1.91 -16.84
C LEU A 82 -24.92 2.02 -17.97
N SER A 83 -23.64 2.28 -17.65
CA SER A 83 -22.61 2.49 -18.67
C SER A 83 -22.22 1.21 -19.41
N ASP A 84 -22.42 0.05 -18.81
CA ASP A 84 -22.14 -1.25 -19.39
C ASP A 84 -23.38 -1.85 -20.08
N ASN A 85 -24.52 -1.16 -20.01
CA ASN A 85 -25.79 -1.60 -20.57
C ASN A 85 -26.23 -3.01 -20.07
N VAL A 86 -25.97 -3.30 -18.79
CA VAL A 86 -26.32 -4.54 -18.11
C VAL A 86 -27.60 -4.33 -17.34
N ASP A 87 -28.59 -5.21 -17.56
CA ASP A 87 -29.86 -5.27 -16.84
C ASP A 87 -30.25 -6.75 -16.64
N THR A 88 -30.29 -7.23 -15.41
CA THR A 88 -30.60 -8.63 -15.11
C THR A 88 -32.08 -9.01 -15.40
N LEU A 89 -32.96 -8.06 -15.61
CA LEU A 89 -34.33 -8.32 -16.04
C LEU A 89 -34.39 -8.66 -17.53
N ASP A 90 -33.55 -8.06 -18.34
CA ASP A 90 -33.45 -8.33 -19.77
C ASP A 90 -32.45 -9.47 -20.04
N ARG A 91 -32.94 -10.73 -19.86
CA ARG A 91 -32.14 -11.94 -20.05
C ARG A 91 -31.65 -12.16 -21.50
N ASN A 92 -32.20 -11.44 -22.47
CA ASN A 92 -31.79 -11.49 -23.87
C ASN A 92 -30.82 -10.36 -24.25
N SER A 93 -30.37 -9.56 -23.28
CA SER A 93 -29.43 -8.49 -23.58
C SER A 93 -28.05 -9.09 -23.93
N THR A 94 -27.55 -8.75 -25.10
CA THR A 94 -26.17 -9.08 -25.56
C THR A 94 -25.11 -8.66 -24.53
N ALA A 95 -25.45 -7.70 -23.68
CA ALA A 95 -24.59 -7.22 -22.60
C ALA A 95 -24.37 -8.27 -21.48
N MET A 96 -25.37 -9.13 -21.20
CA MET A 96 -25.20 -10.22 -20.22
C MET A 96 -24.22 -11.27 -20.71
N ASP A 97 -24.27 -11.63 -21.99
CA ASP A 97 -23.33 -12.59 -22.62
C ASP A 97 -21.90 -12.04 -22.68
N MET A 98 -21.76 -10.70 -22.80
CA MET A 98 -20.47 -10.03 -22.86
C MET A 98 -19.87 -9.74 -21.47
N MET A 99 -20.64 -9.84 -20.39
CA MET A 99 -20.21 -9.51 -19.04
C MET A 99 -19.00 -10.32 -18.56
N PRO A 100 -18.91 -11.64 -18.78
CA PRO A 100 -17.73 -12.42 -18.43
C PRO A 100 -16.47 -11.94 -19.17
N ILE A 101 -16.62 -11.55 -20.43
CA ILE A 101 -15.52 -11.06 -21.29
C ILE A 101 -15.04 -9.70 -20.77
N MET A 102 -15.95 -8.77 -20.45
CA MET A 102 -15.62 -7.46 -19.90
C MET A 102 -14.92 -7.58 -18.54
N ASN A 103 -15.39 -8.48 -17.69
CA ASN A 103 -14.77 -8.74 -16.40
C ASN A 103 -13.36 -9.32 -16.55
N LEU A 104 -13.15 -10.25 -17.48
CA LEU A 104 -11.84 -10.80 -17.82
C LEU A 104 -10.89 -9.71 -18.34
N PHE A 105 -11.41 -8.80 -19.18
CA PHE A 105 -10.63 -7.69 -19.71
C PHE A 105 -10.21 -6.71 -18.62
N ASN A 106 -11.09 -6.37 -17.68
CA ASN A 106 -10.79 -5.52 -16.54
C ASN A 106 -9.72 -6.15 -15.62
N GLU A 107 -9.81 -7.46 -15.38
CA GLU A 107 -8.80 -8.19 -14.62
C GLU A 107 -7.43 -8.19 -15.34
N TRP A 108 -7.44 -8.47 -16.64
CA TRP A 108 -6.23 -8.43 -17.46
C TRP A 108 -5.59 -7.04 -17.44
N HIS A 109 -6.39 -5.97 -17.54
CA HIS A 109 -5.91 -4.60 -17.50
C HIS A 109 -5.26 -4.26 -16.15
N ALA A 110 -5.88 -4.67 -15.04
CA ALA A 110 -5.32 -4.49 -13.69
C ALA A 110 -3.99 -5.25 -13.53
N ALA A 111 -3.93 -6.50 -13.99
CA ALA A 111 -2.71 -7.31 -13.97
C ALA A 111 -1.58 -6.69 -14.81
N ASN A 112 -1.92 -6.20 -16.01
CA ASN A 112 -0.97 -5.57 -16.93
C ASN A 112 -0.44 -4.25 -16.35
N THR A 113 -1.31 -3.42 -15.78
CA THR A 113 -0.91 -2.19 -15.08
C THR A 113 0.04 -2.49 -13.93
N SER A 114 -0.27 -3.50 -13.11
CA SER A 114 0.62 -3.93 -12.03
C SER A 114 2.01 -4.36 -12.54
N LYS A 115 2.08 -5.10 -13.65
CA LYS A 115 3.35 -5.48 -14.29
C LYS A 115 4.15 -4.25 -14.73
N LYS A 116 3.50 -3.29 -15.40
CA LYS A 116 4.14 -2.04 -15.86
C LYS A 116 4.70 -1.24 -14.69
N VAL A 117 3.91 -1.03 -13.64
CA VAL A 117 4.38 -0.31 -12.44
C VAL A 117 5.59 -0.99 -11.80
N ARG A 118 5.56 -2.33 -11.66
CA ARG A 118 6.71 -3.09 -11.12
C ARG A 118 7.95 -2.94 -12.00
N SER A 119 7.79 -2.97 -13.32
CA SER A 119 8.90 -2.79 -14.27
C SER A 119 9.53 -1.40 -14.14
N VAL A 120 8.71 -0.34 -14.07
CA VAL A 120 9.19 1.04 -13.86
C VAL A 120 9.91 1.19 -12.52
N LEU A 121 9.36 0.63 -11.44
CA LEU A 121 10.02 0.65 -10.13
C LEU A 121 11.35 -0.11 -10.14
N ALA A 122 11.43 -1.23 -10.86
CA ALA A 122 12.66 -1.99 -11.00
C ALA A 122 13.72 -1.20 -11.79
N GLN A 123 13.32 -0.54 -12.86
CA GLN A 123 14.20 0.31 -13.65
C GLN A 123 14.69 1.50 -12.83
N ASN A 124 13.80 2.22 -12.17
CA ASN A 124 14.17 3.35 -11.31
C ASN A 124 15.14 2.93 -10.18
N ALA A 125 14.94 1.76 -9.58
CA ALA A 125 15.85 1.23 -8.58
C ALA A 125 17.26 0.95 -9.15
N LYS A 126 17.35 0.36 -10.36
CA LYS A 126 18.63 0.12 -11.06
C LYS A 126 19.36 1.43 -11.43
N GLU A 127 18.61 2.47 -11.77
CA GLU A 127 19.14 3.81 -12.05
C GLU A 127 19.56 4.58 -10.79
N GLY A 128 19.46 3.96 -9.61
CA GLY A 128 19.83 4.60 -8.34
C GLY A 128 18.83 5.67 -7.87
N LYS A 129 17.60 5.69 -8.41
CA LYS A 129 16.52 6.55 -7.91
C LYS A 129 15.98 6.00 -6.61
N TYR A 130 15.74 6.85 -5.64
CA TYR A 130 15.16 6.46 -4.35
C TYR A 130 13.64 6.26 -4.48
N ILE A 131 13.20 5.01 -4.53
CA ILE A 131 11.79 4.66 -4.81
C ILE A 131 10.91 4.53 -3.54
N ALA A 132 11.49 4.59 -2.35
CA ALA A 132 10.71 4.48 -1.12
C ALA A 132 9.86 5.74 -0.87
N SER A 133 8.68 5.57 -0.26
CA SER A 133 7.77 6.68 0.04
C SER A 133 8.36 7.67 1.04
N TYR A 134 9.23 7.20 1.95
CA TYR A 134 9.85 8.01 3.00
C TYR A 134 11.35 7.76 3.05
N ALA A 135 12.10 8.83 3.36
CA ALA A 135 13.54 8.69 3.62
C ALA A 135 13.81 7.82 4.85
N ALA A 136 14.95 7.13 4.84
CA ALA A 136 15.44 6.43 6.02
C ALA A 136 15.79 7.45 7.12
N TYR A 137 15.72 7.02 8.39
CA TYR A 137 16.09 7.87 9.53
C TYR A 137 17.54 8.36 9.37
N GLY A 138 17.78 9.63 9.53
CA GLY A 138 19.08 10.28 9.25
C GLY A 138 19.16 10.92 7.87
N TYR A 139 18.14 10.72 7.01
CA TYR A 139 18.06 11.33 5.69
C TYR A 139 16.73 12.04 5.45
N LEU A 140 16.74 12.98 4.53
CA LEU A 140 15.58 13.60 3.89
C LEU A 140 15.53 13.16 2.42
N LYS A 141 14.36 13.25 1.83
CA LYS A 141 14.17 13.03 0.40
C LYS A 141 14.29 14.37 -0.31
N SER A 142 15.17 14.48 -1.30
CA SER A 142 15.27 15.67 -2.13
C SER A 142 14.10 15.79 -3.10
N ASP A 143 13.89 16.99 -3.64
CA ASP A 143 12.89 17.26 -4.67
C ASP A 143 13.45 17.05 -6.10
N ASP A 144 14.67 16.54 -6.26
CA ASP A 144 15.27 16.19 -7.54
C ASP A 144 14.56 14.99 -8.19
N GLU A 145 14.79 14.76 -9.48
CA GLU A 145 14.17 13.65 -10.23
C GLU A 145 14.54 12.26 -9.68
N LYS A 146 15.70 12.14 -9.01
CA LYS A 146 16.18 10.89 -8.41
C LYS A 146 15.71 10.70 -6.98
N HIS A 147 15.16 11.76 -6.37
CA HIS A 147 14.80 11.80 -4.95
C HIS A 147 15.98 11.41 -4.04
N THR A 148 17.16 11.93 -4.37
CA THR A 148 18.42 11.61 -3.70
C THR A 148 18.32 11.83 -2.19
N PRO A 149 18.75 10.87 -1.34
CA PRO A 149 18.80 11.07 0.09
C PRO A 149 19.77 12.19 0.47
N ILE A 150 19.30 13.18 1.24
CA ILE A 150 20.09 14.30 1.77
C ILE A 150 20.22 14.11 3.28
N ILE A 151 21.40 14.34 3.85
CA ILE A 151 21.65 14.15 5.29
C ILE A 151 20.77 15.10 6.11
N ASP A 152 20.06 14.53 7.08
CA ASP A 152 19.32 15.25 8.13
C ASP A 152 20.19 15.25 9.40
N GLU A 153 20.99 16.29 9.60
CA GLU A 153 22.02 16.33 10.65
C GLU A 153 21.52 16.01 12.06
N PRO A 154 20.35 16.48 12.53
CA PRO A 154 19.87 16.11 13.86
C PRO A 154 19.65 14.59 14.03
N ALA A 155 19.07 13.92 13.01
CA ALA A 155 18.85 12.50 13.03
C ALA A 155 20.13 11.71 12.69
N ALA A 156 20.98 12.24 11.79
CA ALA A 156 22.26 11.64 11.41
C ALA A 156 23.22 11.50 12.60
N LYS A 157 23.25 12.47 13.52
CA LYS A 157 24.01 12.38 14.77
C LYS A 157 23.63 11.15 15.60
N VAL A 158 22.34 10.86 15.68
CA VAL A 158 21.86 9.66 16.39
C VAL A 158 22.29 8.38 15.67
N VAL A 159 22.23 8.38 14.34
CA VAL A 159 22.69 7.25 13.53
C VAL A 159 24.19 6.99 13.72
N ARG A 160 25.04 8.00 13.60
CA ARG A 160 26.50 7.90 13.85
C ARG A 160 26.75 7.30 15.22
N ARG A 161 26.10 7.81 16.25
CA ARG A 161 26.22 7.34 17.61
C ARG A 161 25.82 5.86 17.78
N ILE A 162 24.76 5.41 17.10
CA ILE A 162 24.35 4.00 17.12
C ILE A 162 25.47 3.11 16.58
N PHE A 163 26.10 3.50 15.47
CA PHE A 163 27.22 2.76 14.88
C PHE A 163 28.47 2.80 15.75
N GLU A 164 28.83 3.95 16.31
CA GLU A 164 29.95 4.10 17.25
C GLU A 164 29.79 3.19 18.46
N LEU A 165 28.61 3.21 19.09
CA LEU A 165 28.31 2.32 20.23
C LEU A 165 28.38 0.83 19.83
N ARG A 166 27.92 0.47 18.65
CA ARG A 166 28.02 -0.90 18.14
C ARG A 166 29.47 -1.32 17.94
N ALA A 167 30.30 -0.46 17.36
CA ALA A 167 31.72 -0.70 17.13
C ALA A 167 32.53 -0.93 18.42
N THR A 168 32.02 -0.47 19.58
CA THR A 168 32.60 -0.80 20.91
C THR A 168 32.08 -2.13 21.50
N GLY A 169 31.26 -2.90 20.76
CA GLY A 169 30.75 -4.18 21.20
C GLY A 169 29.38 -4.11 21.95
N ILE A 170 28.80 -2.91 22.15
CA ILE A 170 27.52 -2.74 22.82
C ILE A 170 26.41 -3.37 21.96
N THR A 171 25.55 -4.22 22.57
CA THR A 171 24.50 -4.92 21.86
C THR A 171 23.36 -3.99 21.43
N PRO A 172 22.61 -4.31 20.37
CA PRO A 172 21.45 -3.50 19.93
C PRO A 172 20.42 -3.27 21.03
N THR A 173 20.24 -4.23 21.93
CA THR A 173 19.33 -4.10 23.09
C THR A 173 19.83 -3.06 24.10
N GLN A 174 21.13 -3.04 24.37
CA GLN A 174 21.75 -2.06 25.28
C GLN A 174 21.75 -0.66 24.65
N ILE A 175 22.01 -0.54 23.34
CA ILE A 175 21.90 0.72 22.60
C ILE A 175 20.47 1.27 22.70
N ALA A 176 19.46 0.43 22.45
CA ALA A 176 18.06 0.83 22.55
C ALA A 176 17.71 1.32 23.97
N LYS A 177 18.16 0.62 25.03
CA LYS A 177 17.96 1.05 26.42
C LYS A 177 18.60 2.40 26.70
N LYS A 178 19.82 2.65 26.19
CA LYS A 178 20.53 3.91 26.37
C LYS A 178 19.81 5.09 25.67
N LEU A 179 19.37 4.89 24.43
CA LEU A 179 18.59 5.90 23.69
C LEU A 179 17.25 6.23 24.39
N ASN A 180 16.60 5.21 24.97
CA ASN A 180 15.37 5.40 25.74
C ASN A 180 15.60 6.15 27.05
N ALA A 181 16.66 5.85 27.79
CA ALA A 181 17.01 6.55 29.02
C ALA A 181 17.29 8.04 28.76
N GLU A 182 17.86 8.36 27.62
CA GLU A 182 18.14 9.74 27.18
C GLU A 182 16.95 10.40 26.46
N ARG A 183 15.81 9.70 26.37
CA ARG A 183 14.56 10.19 25.71
C ARG A 183 14.78 10.63 24.27
N VAL A 184 15.67 9.97 23.52
CA VAL A 184 15.88 10.24 22.10
C VAL A 184 14.61 9.81 21.33
N PRO A 185 13.98 10.71 20.53
CA PRO A 185 12.79 10.36 19.77
C PRO A 185 13.04 9.19 18.81
N ILE A 186 12.11 8.25 18.73
CA ILE A 186 12.16 7.18 17.71
C ILE A 186 11.94 7.76 16.30
N PRO A 187 12.35 7.06 15.23
CA PRO A 187 12.24 7.57 13.87
C PRO A 187 10.83 8.06 13.47
N SER A 188 9.77 7.39 13.92
CA SER A 188 8.39 7.79 13.64
C SER A 188 7.99 9.08 14.36
N ASP A 189 8.39 9.23 15.62
CA ASP A 189 8.09 10.43 16.42
C ASP A 189 8.89 11.63 15.92
N TYR A 190 10.17 11.43 15.65
CA TYR A 190 11.03 12.47 15.06
C TYR A 190 10.44 13.00 13.75
N ARG A 191 9.99 12.09 12.88
CA ARG A 191 9.35 12.47 11.62
C ARG A 191 8.04 13.22 11.84
N ALA A 192 7.18 12.75 12.75
CA ALA A 192 5.93 13.41 13.07
C ALA A 192 6.15 14.83 13.63
N GLN A 193 7.11 14.99 14.54
CA GLN A 193 7.53 16.29 15.08
C GLN A 193 8.02 17.23 13.98
N ARG A 194 8.87 16.74 13.07
CA ARG A 194 9.41 17.54 11.97
C ARG A 194 8.35 17.99 10.99
N LEU A 195 7.34 17.15 10.70
CA LEU A 195 6.24 17.46 9.79
C LEU A 195 5.11 18.25 10.45
N GLY A 196 5.13 18.41 11.78
CA GLY A 196 4.05 19.07 12.52
C GLY A 196 2.73 18.29 12.48
N VAL A 197 2.78 16.96 12.26
CA VAL A 197 1.60 16.10 12.17
C VAL A 197 1.60 15.08 13.31
N PRO A 198 0.42 14.64 13.77
CA PRO A 198 0.35 13.56 14.76
C PRO A 198 0.99 12.28 14.22
N ASN A 199 1.68 11.50 15.09
CA ASN A 199 2.17 10.20 14.69
C ASN A 199 0.96 9.29 14.34
N GLN A 200 0.87 8.85 13.09
CA GLN A 200 -0.24 8.04 12.57
C GLN A 200 -0.28 6.63 13.17
N TYR A 201 0.83 6.17 13.74
CA TYR A 201 0.93 4.83 14.35
C TYR A 201 0.43 4.86 15.80
N LYS A 202 -0.90 4.91 15.98
CA LYS A 202 -1.57 4.97 17.29
C LYS A 202 -1.21 3.82 18.25
N ASN A 203 -0.72 2.69 17.73
CA ASN A 203 -0.37 1.48 18.49
C ASN A 203 1.15 1.26 18.62
N THR A 204 1.99 2.23 18.28
CA THR A 204 3.43 2.10 18.38
C THR A 204 3.90 2.51 19.78
N PHE A 205 4.66 1.66 20.39
CA PHE A 205 5.39 2.02 21.60
C PHE A 205 6.40 3.14 21.24
N HIS A 206 6.30 4.27 21.90
CA HIS A 206 7.17 5.45 21.68
C HIS A 206 8.56 5.26 22.31
N TYR A 207 9.18 4.09 22.07
CA TYR A 207 10.52 3.76 22.56
C TYR A 207 11.33 2.98 21.51
N TRP A 208 12.64 3.13 21.59
CA TRP A 208 13.58 2.37 20.76
C TRP A 208 13.51 0.89 21.11
N SER A 209 13.35 0.05 20.10
CA SER A 209 13.46 -1.40 20.22
C SER A 209 14.80 -1.88 19.64
N HIS A 210 15.27 -3.05 20.08
CA HIS A 210 16.46 -3.69 19.51
C HIS A 210 16.30 -3.95 17.99
N VAL A 211 15.06 -4.18 17.53
CA VAL A 211 14.75 -4.39 16.12
C VAL A 211 14.98 -3.10 15.33
N ALA A 212 14.55 -1.95 15.85
CA ALA A 212 14.76 -0.65 15.20
C ALA A 212 16.25 -0.35 15.06
N VAL A 213 17.04 -0.58 16.14
CA VAL A 213 18.51 -0.42 16.11
C VAL A 213 19.14 -1.38 15.11
N ARG A 214 18.76 -2.67 15.10
CA ARG A 214 19.27 -3.66 14.13
C ARG A 214 18.95 -3.28 12.69
N ASN A 215 17.76 -2.76 12.42
CA ASN A 215 17.37 -2.30 11.08
C ASN A 215 18.26 -1.14 10.61
N ILE A 216 18.66 -0.24 11.50
CA ILE A 216 19.63 0.82 11.20
C ILE A 216 21.00 0.20 10.91
N LEU A 217 21.53 -0.62 11.78
CA LEU A 217 22.86 -1.24 11.65
C LEU A 217 23.01 -2.14 10.41
N SER A 218 21.92 -2.68 9.87
CA SER A 218 21.92 -3.56 8.69
C SER A 218 21.52 -2.86 7.38
N ASN A 219 21.31 -1.55 7.39
CA ASN A 219 20.85 -0.84 6.19
C ASN A 219 22.00 -0.15 5.46
N PRO A 220 22.40 -0.61 4.25
CA PRO A 220 23.54 -0.05 3.51
C PRO A 220 23.33 1.40 3.03
N ILE A 221 22.17 1.99 3.22
CA ILE A 221 21.93 3.40 2.92
C ILE A 221 22.90 4.31 3.67
N TYR A 222 23.34 3.91 4.87
CA TYR A 222 24.21 4.73 5.71
C TYR A 222 25.65 4.83 5.21
N ILE A 223 26.05 3.94 4.27
CA ILE A 223 27.33 4.00 3.54
C ILE A 223 27.17 4.47 2.09
N GLY A 224 26.04 5.13 1.76
CA GLY A 224 25.77 5.70 0.44
C GLY A 224 25.18 4.72 -0.58
N ASN A 225 24.79 3.50 -0.20
CA ASN A 225 24.29 2.48 -1.10
C ASN A 225 22.77 2.29 -0.93
N LEU A 226 22.03 2.26 -2.03
CA LEU A 226 20.58 1.97 -2.02
C LEU A 226 20.34 0.48 -2.24
N ALA A 227 19.86 -0.23 -1.22
CA ALA A 227 19.33 -1.59 -1.37
C ALA A 227 17.82 -1.54 -1.41
N GLN A 228 17.25 -1.69 -2.59
CA GLN A 228 15.83 -1.49 -2.87
C GLN A 228 15.16 -2.80 -3.30
N GLN A 229 13.83 -2.79 -3.48
CA GLN A 229 13.03 -3.98 -3.83
C GLN A 229 13.21 -5.17 -2.89
N ARG A 230 13.42 -4.92 -1.61
CA ARG A 230 13.57 -5.97 -0.57
C ARG A 230 12.30 -6.77 -0.33
N TYR A 231 11.15 -6.24 -0.73
CA TYR A 231 9.83 -6.84 -0.58
C TYR A 231 9.09 -6.82 -1.92
N THR A 232 8.21 -7.80 -2.09
CA THR A 232 7.27 -7.87 -3.21
C THR A 232 5.90 -8.28 -2.68
N THR A 233 4.85 -8.10 -3.49
CA THR A 233 3.53 -8.67 -3.20
C THR A 233 3.37 -10.00 -3.92
N VAL A 234 2.62 -10.94 -3.33
CA VAL A 234 2.35 -12.25 -3.91
C VAL A 234 1.74 -12.11 -5.32
N SER A 235 0.74 -11.25 -5.47
CA SER A 235 0.12 -10.95 -6.76
C SER A 235 -0.57 -9.57 -6.73
N PHE A 236 -1.14 -9.15 -7.86
CA PHE A 236 -1.94 -7.93 -7.89
C PHE A 236 -3.28 -8.07 -7.14
N LYS A 237 -3.77 -9.28 -6.90
CA LYS A 237 -4.95 -9.59 -6.08
C LYS A 237 -4.59 -9.81 -4.61
N ASN A 238 -3.45 -10.41 -4.35
CA ASN A 238 -2.98 -10.70 -2.99
C ASN A 238 -1.84 -9.73 -2.64
N HIS A 239 -2.16 -8.71 -1.86
CA HIS A 239 -1.23 -7.66 -1.43
C HIS A 239 -0.33 -8.08 -0.25
N LYS A 240 -0.35 -9.38 0.17
CA LYS A 240 0.54 -9.88 1.21
C LYS A 240 1.99 -9.61 0.80
N SER A 241 2.70 -8.85 1.62
CA SER A 241 4.11 -8.54 1.41
C SER A 241 4.98 -9.75 1.74
N VAL A 242 5.88 -10.10 0.83
CA VAL A 242 6.84 -11.19 0.98
C VAL A 242 8.25 -10.60 0.85
N ARG A 243 9.13 -10.98 1.77
CA ARG A 243 10.54 -10.56 1.73
C ARG A 243 11.26 -11.36 0.65
N ARG A 244 12.02 -10.66 -0.20
CA ARG A 244 12.92 -11.27 -1.18
C ARG A 244 14.22 -11.71 -0.53
N SER A 245 14.86 -12.72 -1.11
CA SER A 245 16.24 -13.09 -0.77
C SER A 245 17.20 -11.94 -1.07
N LYS A 246 18.35 -11.90 -0.40
CA LYS A 246 19.30 -10.78 -0.54
C LYS A 246 19.89 -10.65 -1.94
N ASP A 247 20.03 -11.75 -2.67
CA ASP A 247 20.51 -11.85 -4.05
C ASP A 247 19.51 -11.23 -5.07
N GLU A 248 18.23 -11.15 -4.72
CA GLU A 248 17.21 -10.51 -5.55
C GLU A 248 17.08 -8.99 -5.30
N TRP A 249 17.81 -8.45 -4.33
CA TRP A 249 17.74 -7.02 -4.05
C TRP A 249 18.42 -6.22 -5.15
N VAL A 250 17.84 -5.08 -5.48
CA VAL A 250 18.49 -4.13 -6.40
C VAL A 250 19.37 -3.21 -5.57
N ILE A 251 20.69 -3.35 -5.73
CA ILE A 251 21.69 -2.53 -5.04
C ILE A 251 22.26 -1.53 -6.04
N ALA A 252 22.19 -0.25 -5.71
CA ALA A 252 22.88 0.83 -6.42
C ALA A 252 23.87 1.46 -5.44
N GLU A 253 25.15 1.43 -5.81
CA GLU A 253 26.24 1.90 -4.96
C GLU A 253 26.53 3.40 -5.18
N HIS A 254 27.05 4.06 -4.16
CA HIS A 254 27.51 5.45 -4.21
C HIS A 254 26.48 6.43 -4.77
N THR A 255 25.20 6.28 -4.40
CA THR A 255 24.10 7.09 -4.90
C THR A 255 23.93 8.43 -4.17
N HIS A 256 24.46 8.55 -2.95
CA HIS A 256 24.29 9.73 -2.08
C HIS A 256 25.40 9.82 -1.04
N GLU A 257 25.48 10.94 -0.34
CA GLU A 257 26.45 11.17 0.72
C GLU A 257 26.24 10.20 1.90
N PRO A 258 27.28 9.45 2.31
CA PRO A 258 27.19 8.51 3.43
C PRO A 258 27.18 9.25 4.79
N ILE A 259 26.38 8.75 5.76
CA ILE A 259 26.40 9.23 7.14
C ILE A 259 27.59 8.68 7.91
N ILE A 260 28.03 7.46 7.60
CA ILE A 260 29.17 6.78 8.24
C ILE A 260 30.17 6.29 7.20
N SER A 261 31.41 6.10 7.64
CA SER A 261 32.47 5.52 6.79
C SER A 261 32.29 4.02 6.59
N GLN A 262 32.84 3.51 5.48
CA GLN A 262 32.88 2.07 5.20
C GLN A 262 33.59 1.29 6.31
N GLU A 263 34.70 1.82 6.86
CA GLU A 263 35.45 1.20 7.95
C GLU A 263 34.60 0.99 9.21
N LEU A 264 33.81 2.01 9.60
CA LEU A 264 32.93 1.90 10.76
C LEU A 264 31.79 0.89 10.52
N TRP A 265 31.27 0.84 9.30
CA TRP A 265 30.28 -0.14 8.89
C TRP A 265 30.84 -1.56 9.00
N ASP A 266 32.01 -1.84 8.40
CA ASP A 266 32.63 -3.16 8.37
C ASP A 266 32.93 -3.66 9.79
N LYS A 267 33.46 -2.79 10.65
CA LYS A 267 33.68 -3.08 12.07
C LYS A 267 32.40 -3.49 12.79
N CYS A 268 31.28 -2.82 12.52
CA CYS A 268 29.98 -3.18 13.10
C CYS A 268 29.47 -4.54 12.59
N GLN A 269 29.69 -4.86 11.31
CA GLN A 269 29.29 -6.15 10.74
C GLN A 269 30.14 -7.32 11.25
N GLU A 270 31.41 -7.10 11.56
CA GLU A 270 32.28 -8.10 12.20
C GLU A 270 31.79 -8.46 13.61
N VAL A 271 31.42 -7.46 14.41
CA VAL A 271 30.86 -7.67 15.75
C VAL A 271 29.54 -8.46 15.74
N ASP A 272 28.79 -8.43 14.61
CA ASP A 272 27.57 -9.21 14.45
C ASP A 272 27.81 -10.68 14.03
N ARG A 273 29.04 -11.02 13.57
CA ARG A 273 29.43 -12.38 13.19
C ARG A 273 30.05 -13.21 14.32
N CYS A 274 30.53 -12.53 15.36
CA CYS A 274 31.05 -13.13 16.57
C CYS A 274 29.96 -13.35 17.61
#